data_d62b0d5057b1e24eded1fbf3956957e2
#
_entry.id   d62b0d5057b1e24eded1fbf3956957e2
#
_cell.length_a   1.000
_cell.length_b   1.000
_cell.length_c   1.000
_cell.angle_alpha   90.00
_cell.angle_beta   90.00
_cell.angle_gamma   90.00
#
_symmetry.space_group_name_H-M   'P 1'
#
loop_
_entity.id
_entity.type
_entity.pdbx_description
1 polymer ?
#
loop_
_entity_poly.entity_id
_entity_poly.type
_entity_poly.pdbx_seq_one_letter_code
_entity_poly.pdbx_strand_id
1 'polypeptide(L)'
;YMKWIHDLWRDKGIEVPFYTADGATPYMLEAGTLPGVAIGLDPAASKAEFDEALKVHPDASVFCSELYPGWLTHWRKNWQHPSIEKITTDVKWLLDNGKSFNYYVIHGGTNFGFWAGANSPQPGIYQPDVTSYDYDAPINEMGQATPKYMALRELTQKYSKKKLAPIPAPIPVITFPAT
;
A
#
# COMPACT_ATOMS: atom_id res chain seq x y z
N TYR A 1 21.17 12.81 4.97
CA TYR A 1 21.14 11.35 4.76
C TYR A 1 20.50 11.00 3.41
N MET A 2 19.25 11.41 3.16
CA MET A 2 18.52 11.11 1.90
C MET A 2 19.28 11.52 0.66
N LYS A 3 19.84 12.77 0.64
CA LYS A 3 20.66 13.23 -0.48
C LYS A 3 21.89 12.35 -0.69
N TRP A 4 22.55 11.93 0.37
CA TRP A 4 23.72 11.05 0.28
C TRP A 4 23.37 9.69 -0.36
N ILE A 5 22.25 9.06 0.03
CA ILE A 5 21.79 7.81 -0.59
C ILE A 5 21.46 8.03 -2.07
N HIS A 6 20.73 9.08 -2.39
CA HIS A 6 20.41 9.43 -3.78
C HIS A 6 21.66 9.55 -4.63
N ASP A 7 22.64 10.32 -4.17
CA ASP A 7 23.90 10.55 -4.89
C ASP A 7 24.69 9.25 -5.02
N LEU A 8 24.78 8.45 -3.96
CA LEU A 8 25.44 7.14 -3.99
C LEU A 8 24.83 6.22 -5.06
N TRP A 9 23.51 6.18 -5.19
CA TRP A 9 22.87 5.35 -6.22
C TRP A 9 23.18 5.87 -7.63
N ARG A 10 23.15 7.20 -7.82
CA ARG A 10 23.56 7.80 -9.10
C ARG A 10 25.01 7.48 -9.44
N ASP A 11 25.93 7.60 -8.49
CA ASP A 11 27.35 7.25 -8.66
C ASP A 11 27.57 5.77 -9.00
N LYS A 12 26.63 4.89 -8.58
CA LYS A 12 26.64 3.47 -8.94
C LYS A 12 25.93 3.14 -10.27
N GLY A 13 25.54 4.17 -11.04
CA GLY A 13 24.93 3.99 -12.35
C GLY A 13 23.46 3.63 -12.33
N ILE A 14 22.74 3.86 -11.23
CA ILE A 14 21.27 3.66 -11.15
C ILE A 14 20.60 4.91 -11.71
N GLU A 15 20.08 4.82 -12.94
CA GLU A 15 19.52 5.96 -13.68
C GLU A 15 17.98 5.99 -13.72
N VAL A 16 17.31 5.03 -13.07
CA VAL A 16 15.84 5.00 -13.01
C VAL A 16 15.27 6.19 -12.24
N PRO A 17 14.03 6.59 -12.46
CA PRO A 17 13.37 7.58 -11.62
C PRO A 17 13.33 7.12 -10.15
N PHE A 18 13.62 8.04 -9.23
CA PHE A 18 13.50 7.80 -7.79
C PHE A 18 12.27 8.48 -7.23
N TYR A 19 11.76 7.92 -6.15
CA TYR A 19 10.76 8.57 -5.30
C TYR A 19 11.08 8.28 -3.83
N THR A 20 10.59 9.13 -2.94
CA THR A 20 10.58 8.89 -1.50
C THR A 20 9.22 8.35 -1.09
N ALA A 21 9.13 7.62 0.02
CA ALA A 21 7.86 7.14 0.58
C ALA A 21 7.73 7.68 2.01
N ASP A 22 6.80 8.61 2.20
CA ASP A 22 6.67 9.37 3.43
C ASP A 22 5.20 9.59 3.79
N GLY A 23 4.89 9.61 5.09
CA GLY A 23 3.57 10.03 5.55
C GLY A 23 3.30 11.51 5.23
N ALA A 24 2.04 11.86 4.98
CA ALA A 24 1.63 13.19 4.57
C ALA A 24 1.57 14.21 5.73
N THR A 25 2.58 14.21 6.60
CA THR A 25 2.70 15.21 7.67
C THR A 25 3.89 16.14 7.40
N PRO A 26 3.82 17.44 7.81
CA PRO A 26 4.94 18.38 7.59
C PRO A 26 6.28 17.81 8.05
N TYR A 27 6.34 17.24 9.24
CA TYR A 27 7.55 16.68 9.82
C TYR A 27 8.15 15.55 8.98
N MET A 28 7.31 14.60 8.50
CA MET A 28 7.78 13.46 7.69
C MET A 28 8.25 13.94 6.32
N LEU A 29 7.50 14.82 5.68
CA LEU A 29 7.82 15.36 4.37
C LEU A 29 9.11 16.19 4.38
N GLU A 30 9.30 17.05 5.38
CA GLU A 30 10.54 17.83 5.52
C GLU A 30 11.77 16.96 5.79
N ALA A 31 11.61 15.86 6.53
CA ALA A 31 12.70 14.96 6.88
C ALA A 31 13.02 13.92 5.80
N GLY A 32 12.00 13.44 5.07
CA GLY A 32 12.10 12.30 4.17
C GLY A 32 12.24 12.65 2.69
N THR A 33 11.76 13.81 2.24
CA THR A 33 11.72 14.15 0.82
C THR A 33 12.99 14.87 0.33
N LEU A 34 13.16 14.91 -0.98
CA LEU A 34 14.28 15.60 -1.65
C LEU A 34 13.78 16.45 -2.82
N PRO A 35 14.34 17.68 -3.02
CA PRO A 35 14.07 18.47 -4.20
C PRO A 35 14.41 17.71 -5.49
N GLY A 36 13.50 17.74 -6.46
CA GLY A 36 13.69 17.08 -7.76
C GLY A 36 13.45 15.57 -7.77
N VAL A 37 13.05 14.99 -6.64
CA VAL A 37 12.64 13.58 -6.51
C VAL A 37 11.14 13.52 -6.35
N ALA A 38 10.48 12.52 -6.95
CA ALA A 38 9.04 12.32 -6.79
C ALA A 38 8.69 11.93 -5.35
N ILE A 39 7.50 12.33 -4.89
CA ILE A 39 7.01 12.03 -3.53
C ILE A 39 5.94 10.96 -3.62
N GLY A 40 6.20 9.81 -3.00
CA GLY A 40 5.23 8.79 -2.69
C GLY A 40 4.64 9.06 -1.31
N LEU A 41 3.33 9.27 -1.23
CA LEU A 41 2.64 9.44 0.04
C LEU A 41 2.18 8.09 0.60
N ASP A 42 2.31 7.92 1.90
CA ASP A 42 2.07 6.68 2.63
C ASP A 42 1.20 6.88 3.90
N PRO A 43 -0.11 6.65 3.80
CA PRO A 43 -0.96 6.71 2.61
C PRO A 43 -1.41 8.13 2.27
N ALA A 44 -2.12 8.30 1.14
CA ALA A 44 -2.87 9.52 0.87
C ALA A 44 -4.06 9.28 -0.07
N ALA A 45 -5.21 9.84 0.28
CA ALA A 45 -6.43 9.80 -0.52
C ALA A 45 -7.29 11.06 -0.36
N SER A 46 -6.67 12.21 -0.05
CA SER A 46 -7.36 13.49 0.10
C SER A 46 -6.53 14.64 -0.47
N LYS A 47 -7.25 15.72 -0.86
CA LYS A 47 -6.59 16.94 -1.35
C LYS A 47 -5.61 17.52 -0.32
N ALA A 48 -5.96 17.49 0.96
CA ALA A 48 -5.12 18.06 2.02
C ALA A 48 -3.74 17.37 2.10
N GLU A 49 -3.71 16.05 2.00
CA GLU A 49 -2.46 15.27 2.03
C GLU A 49 -1.57 15.58 0.81
N PHE A 50 -2.14 15.64 -0.39
CA PHE A 50 -1.40 16.04 -1.58
C PHE A 50 -0.92 17.49 -1.55
N ASP A 51 -1.75 18.41 -1.06
CA ASP A 51 -1.37 19.82 -0.90
C ASP A 51 -0.21 19.96 0.11
N GLU A 52 -0.17 19.15 1.17
CA GLU A 52 0.90 19.19 2.17
C GLU A 52 2.26 18.86 1.54
N ALA A 53 2.32 17.83 0.70
CA ALA A 53 3.54 17.50 -0.04
C ALA A 53 3.99 18.64 -0.97
N LEU A 54 3.05 19.28 -1.67
CA LEU A 54 3.33 20.39 -2.57
C LEU A 54 3.73 21.70 -1.87
N LYS A 55 3.44 21.85 -0.56
CA LYS A 55 3.99 22.98 0.22
C LYS A 55 5.49 22.84 0.43
N VAL A 56 5.97 21.60 0.61
CA VAL A 56 7.41 21.33 0.82
C VAL A 56 8.17 21.39 -0.51
N HIS A 57 7.63 20.75 -1.56
CA HIS A 57 8.21 20.75 -2.90
C HIS A 57 7.15 21.05 -3.97
N PRO A 58 6.94 22.34 -4.32
CA PRO A 58 5.85 22.75 -5.22
C PRO A 58 5.87 22.11 -6.62
N ASP A 59 7.04 21.75 -7.11
CA ASP A 59 7.23 21.19 -8.46
C ASP A 59 7.35 19.66 -8.46
N ALA A 60 7.15 19.00 -7.31
CA ALA A 60 7.28 17.56 -7.22
C ALA A 60 6.13 16.81 -7.89
N SER A 61 6.44 15.69 -8.54
CA SER A 61 5.42 14.70 -8.89
C SER A 61 5.00 13.97 -7.63
N VAL A 62 3.70 14.01 -7.30
CA VAL A 62 3.16 13.41 -6.07
C VAL A 62 2.14 12.32 -6.42
N PHE A 63 2.27 11.17 -5.80
CA PHE A 63 1.35 10.03 -5.93
C PHE A 63 1.17 9.29 -4.60
N CYS A 64 0.16 8.46 -4.48
CA CYS A 64 0.00 7.58 -3.31
C CYS A 64 0.81 6.30 -3.53
N SER A 65 1.95 6.15 -2.87
CA SER A 65 2.85 5.01 -3.03
C SER A 65 2.36 3.76 -2.30
N GLU A 66 1.61 3.95 -1.22
CA GLU A 66 1.07 2.86 -0.41
C GLU A 66 -0.38 3.15 -0.01
N LEU A 67 -1.31 2.58 -0.76
CA LEU A 67 -2.73 2.63 -0.41
C LEU A 67 -3.14 1.30 0.21
N TYR A 68 -3.65 1.35 1.44
CA TYR A 68 -3.90 0.17 2.28
C TYR A 68 -5.32 -0.37 2.15
N PRO A 69 -5.55 -1.46 1.39
CA PRO A 69 -6.87 -2.12 1.36
C PRO A 69 -7.16 -2.95 2.62
N GLY A 70 -6.16 -3.26 3.39
CA GLY A 70 -6.22 -4.04 4.63
C GLY A 70 -5.16 -3.59 5.62
N TRP A 71 -4.82 -4.48 6.57
CA TRP A 71 -3.73 -4.26 7.51
C TRP A 71 -3.20 -5.59 8.05
N LEU A 72 -1.94 -5.58 8.47
CA LEU A 72 -1.30 -6.71 9.14
C LEU A 72 -1.93 -6.97 10.52
N THR A 73 -1.75 -8.18 11.03
CA THR A 73 -2.25 -8.58 12.35
C THR A 73 -1.09 -8.93 13.28
N HIS A 74 -1.04 -8.26 14.42
CA HIS A 74 -0.08 -8.61 15.48
C HIS A 74 -0.57 -9.81 16.30
N TRP A 75 0.37 -10.56 16.81
CA TRP A 75 0.10 -11.67 17.71
C TRP A 75 -0.77 -11.24 18.91
N ARG A 76 -1.80 -12.05 19.24
CA ARG A 76 -2.79 -11.76 20.30
C ARG A 76 -3.68 -10.53 20.05
N LYS A 77 -3.78 -10.03 18.83
CA LYS A 77 -4.75 -9.01 18.43
C LYS A 77 -5.82 -9.61 17.54
N ASN A 78 -6.97 -8.94 17.47
CA ASN A 78 -8.01 -9.30 16.52
C ASN A 78 -7.52 -9.09 15.10
N TRP A 79 -7.98 -9.94 14.19
CA TRP A 79 -7.76 -9.76 12.75
C TRP A 79 -8.27 -8.41 12.30
N GLN A 80 -7.51 -7.74 11.47
CA GLN A 80 -7.88 -6.44 10.93
C GLN A 80 -8.74 -6.64 9.68
N HIS A 81 -9.90 -5.98 9.66
CA HIS A 81 -10.84 -6.02 8.54
C HIS A 81 -11.34 -4.62 8.20
N PRO A 82 -10.52 -3.77 7.57
CA PRO A 82 -10.98 -2.46 7.08
C PRO A 82 -12.14 -2.59 6.10
N SER A 83 -13.10 -1.67 6.19
CA SER A 83 -14.30 -1.76 5.38
C SER A 83 -14.01 -1.60 3.88
N ILE A 84 -14.79 -2.30 3.06
CA ILE A 84 -14.74 -2.16 1.59
C ILE A 84 -15.10 -0.73 1.18
N GLU A 85 -16.05 -0.10 1.87
CA GLU A 85 -16.47 1.27 1.61
C GLU A 85 -15.30 2.26 1.74
N LYS A 86 -14.48 2.13 2.79
CA LYS A 86 -13.32 3.01 2.98
C LYS A 86 -12.38 2.96 1.78
N ILE A 87 -11.88 1.79 1.43
CA ILE A 87 -10.92 1.67 0.33
C ILE A 87 -11.50 2.05 -1.03
N THR A 88 -12.78 1.76 -1.28
CA THR A 88 -13.42 2.17 -2.53
C THR A 88 -13.65 3.69 -2.59
N THR A 89 -13.90 4.35 -1.47
CA THR A 89 -13.98 5.80 -1.37
C THR A 89 -12.62 6.44 -1.66
N ASP A 90 -11.56 5.93 -1.04
CA ASP A 90 -10.20 6.42 -1.23
C ASP A 90 -9.75 6.27 -2.69
N VAL A 91 -9.95 5.09 -3.29
CA VAL A 91 -9.62 4.82 -4.70
C VAL A 91 -10.45 5.71 -5.63
N LYS A 92 -11.74 5.87 -5.34
CA LYS A 92 -12.60 6.75 -6.15
C LYS A 92 -12.09 8.18 -6.14
N TRP A 93 -11.72 8.71 -4.96
CA TRP A 93 -11.18 10.06 -4.85
C TRP A 93 -9.88 10.21 -5.68
N LEU A 94 -8.97 9.26 -5.58
CA LEU A 94 -7.71 9.26 -6.34
C LEU A 94 -7.98 9.27 -7.86
N LEU A 95 -8.87 8.41 -8.34
CA LEU A 95 -9.24 8.32 -9.75
C LEU A 95 -9.96 9.58 -10.26
N ASP A 96 -10.90 10.12 -9.47
CA ASP A 96 -11.62 11.36 -9.80
C ASP A 96 -10.67 12.56 -9.92
N ASN A 97 -9.60 12.58 -9.15
CA ASN A 97 -8.61 13.65 -9.14
C ASN A 97 -7.37 13.36 -10.01
N GLY A 98 -7.39 12.31 -10.82
CA GLY A 98 -6.30 11.95 -11.73
C GLY A 98 -4.98 11.63 -11.01
N LYS A 99 -5.06 11.12 -9.78
CA LYS A 99 -3.89 10.77 -8.98
C LYS A 99 -3.46 9.33 -9.25
N SER A 100 -2.16 9.12 -9.38
CA SER A 100 -1.58 7.77 -9.43
C SER A 100 -1.49 7.19 -8.03
N PHE A 101 -1.65 5.87 -7.93
CA PHE A 101 -1.54 5.16 -6.66
C PHE A 101 -1.07 3.73 -6.85
N ASN A 102 -0.57 3.14 -5.78
CA ASN A 102 -0.18 1.75 -5.68
C ASN A 102 -0.84 1.10 -4.46
N TYR A 103 -1.43 -0.09 -4.63
CA TYR A 103 -1.96 -0.84 -3.48
C TYR A 103 -0.81 -1.49 -2.69
N TYR A 104 -0.79 -1.25 -1.42
CA TYR A 104 0.00 -2.01 -0.46
C TYR A 104 -0.93 -2.72 0.53
N VAL A 105 -1.33 -3.97 0.26
CA VAL A 105 -0.99 -4.85 -0.86
C VAL A 105 -2.25 -5.37 -1.54
N ILE A 106 -2.14 -5.78 -2.81
CA ILE A 106 -3.23 -6.48 -3.51
C ILE A 106 -3.35 -7.94 -3.06
N HIS A 107 -2.23 -8.52 -2.64
CA HIS A 107 -2.07 -9.86 -2.07
C HIS A 107 -0.90 -9.85 -1.09
N GLY A 108 -1.15 -10.19 0.16
CA GLY A 108 -0.10 -10.19 1.20
C GLY A 108 0.72 -11.48 1.24
N GLY A 109 0.04 -12.60 1.20
CA GLY A 109 0.66 -13.93 1.26
C GLY A 109 0.95 -14.41 2.68
N THR A 110 1.95 -15.27 2.81
CA THR A 110 2.36 -15.92 4.07
C THR A 110 3.83 -15.61 4.35
N ASN A 111 4.14 -15.16 5.55
CA ASN A 111 5.53 -15.00 5.98
C ASN A 111 6.23 -16.37 6.05
N PHE A 112 7.49 -16.41 5.63
CA PHE A 112 8.25 -17.65 5.62
C PHE A 112 8.60 -18.10 7.04
N GLY A 113 8.15 -19.25 7.46
CA GLY A 113 8.49 -19.88 8.74
C GLY A 113 8.25 -18.93 9.93
N PHE A 114 9.31 -18.57 10.63
CA PHE A 114 9.32 -17.66 11.78
C PHE A 114 9.87 -16.25 11.44
N TRP A 115 9.84 -15.87 10.17
CA TRP A 115 10.38 -14.60 9.67
C TRP A 115 9.32 -13.49 9.58
N ALA A 116 8.16 -13.67 10.22
CA ALA A 116 7.21 -12.58 10.39
C ALA A 116 7.91 -11.40 11.10
N GLY A 117 7.61 -10.20 10.67
CA GLY A 117 8.17 -8.98 11.26
C GLY A 117 7.57 -8.64 12.62
N ALA A 118 7.91 -7.47 13.11
CA ALA A 118 7.33 -6.90 14.32
C ALA A 118 7.37 -5.37 14.26
N ASN A 119 6.39 -4.72 14.86
CA ASN A 119 6.44 -3.29 15.12
C ASN A 119 6.99 -3.01 16.52
N SER A 120 7.71 -1.90 16.66
CA SER A 120 8.19 -1.39 17.95
C SER A 120 7.94 0.13 18.01
N PRO A 121 6.68 0.55 18.20
CA PRO A 121 6.30 1.96 18.10
C PRO A 121 6.92 2.84 19.19
N GLN A 122 7.35 2.22 20.29
CA GLN A 122 8.00 2.90 21.42
C GLN A 122 9.00 1.93 22.08
N PRO A 123 10.04 2.44 22.78
CA PRO A 123 10.95 1.60 23.57
C PRO A 123 10.18 0.69 24.54
N GLY A 124 10.49 -0.60 24.52
CA GLY A 124 9.86 -1.61 25.36
C GLY A 124 8.52 -2.16 24.85
N ILE A 125 7.97 -1.63 23.76
CA ILE A 125 6.80 -2.19 23.08
C ILE A 125 7.27 -3.07 21.93
N TYR A 126 6.87 -4.34 21.97
CA TYR A 126 7.14 -5.32 20.91
C TYR A 126 5.84 -5.97 20.46
N GLN A 127 5.52 -5.81 19.20
CA GLN A 127 4.28 -6.28 18.59
C GLN A 127 4.62 -7.20 17.40
N PRO A 128 4.87 -8.50 17.66
CA PRO A 128 5.21 -9.44 16.61
C PRO A 128 3.99 -9.70 15.72
N ASP A 129 4.24 -9.83 14.43
CA ASP A 129 3.23 -10.20 13.45
C ASP A 129 2.96 -11.69 13.50
N VAL A 130 1.77 -12.11 13.08
CA VAL A 130 1.46 -13.51 12.85
C VAL A 130 2.07 -13.98 11.51
N THR A 131 2.20 -15.30 11.33
CA THR A 131 2.76 -15.90 10.11
C THR A 131 1.92 -15.56 8.88
N SER A 132 0.59 -15.58 8.99
CA SER A 132 -0.29 -15.17 7.90
C SER A 132 -0.17 -13.66 7.65
N TYR A 133 0.14 -13.28 6.43
CA TYR A 133 0.07 -11.92 5.94
C TYR A 133 -1.13 -11.74 4.99
N ASP A 134 -2.25 -12.40 5.32
CA ASP A 134 -3.51 -12.29 4.55
C ASP A 134 -3.89 -10.81 4.33
N TYR A 135 -3.66 -9.98 5.34
CA TYR A 135 -3.81 -8.54 5.26
C TYR A 135 -5.26 -8.07 5.04
N ASP A 136 -6.22 -9.00 5.02
CA ASP A 136 -7.56 -8.73 4.48
C ASP A 136 -7.50 -8.09 3.08
N ALA A 137 -6.52 -8.54 2.30
CA ALA A 137 -6.19 -8.01 0.98
C ALA A 137 -7.29 -8.35 -0.05
N PRO A 138 -7.34 -7.61 -1.18
CA PRO A 138 -8.27 -7.94 -2.27
C PRO A 138 -8.13 -9.36 -2.80
N ILE A 139 -6.92 -9.91 -2.80
CA ILE A 139 -6.67 -11.33 -3.06
C ILE A 139 -6.19 -11.94 -1.74
N ASN A 140 -6.93 -12.93 -1.21
CA ASN A 140 -6.61 -13.54 0.07
C ASN A 140 -5.33 -14.42 -0.01
N GLU A 141 -4.86 -14.89 1.15
CA GLU A 141 -3.65 -15.71 1.28
C GLU A 141 -3.67 -16.97 0.38
N MET A 142 -4.85 -17.52 0.10
CA MET A 142 -5.04 -18.67 -0.80
C MET A 142 -5.10 -18.31 -2.29
N GLY A 143 -4.93 -17.04 -2.66
CA GLY A 143 -5.00 -16.59 -4.04
C GLY A 143 -6.40 -16.39 -4.60
N GLN A 144 -7.42 -16.31 -3.76
CA GLN A 144 -8.82 -16.13 -4.18
C GLN A 144 -9.21 -14.65 -4.18
N ALA A 145 -9.96 -14.24 -5.20
CA ALA A 145 -10.58 -12.92 -5.24
C ALA A 145 -11.65 -12.77 -4.15
N THR A 146 -11.51 -11.77 -3.32
CA THR A 146 -12.44 -11.46 -2.23
C THR A 146 -13.56 -10.50 -2.70
N PRO A 147 -14.61 -10.28 -1.88
CA PRO A 147 -15.58 -9.22 -2.16
C PRO A 147 -14.93 -7.83 -2.32
N LYS A 148 -13.84 -7.57 -1.61
CA LYS A 148 -13.06 -6.34 -1.74
C LYS A 148 -12.41 -6.22 -3.13
N TYR A 149 -11.84 -7.29 -3.65
CA TYR A 149 -11.33 -7.35 -5.03
C TYR A 149 -12.44 -7.04 -6.04
N MET A 150 -13.62 -7.63 -5.86
CA MET A 150 -14.74 -7.41 -6.78
C MET A 150 -15.20 -5.96 -6.80
N ALA A 151 -15.31 -5.33 -5.63
CA ALA A 151 -15.69 -3.92 -5.51
C ALA A 151 -14.65 -2.99 -6.16
N LEU A 152 -13.36 -3.21 -5.90
CA LEU A 152 -12.27 -2.43 -6.51
C LEU A 152 -12.19 -2.64 -8.02
N ARG A 153 -12.40 -3.86 -8.49
CA ARG A 153 -12.45 -4.18 -9.92
C ARG A 153 -13.60 -3.47 -10.62
N GLU A 154 -14.81 -3.51 -10.04
CA GLU A 154 -15.97 -2.80 -10.58
C GLU A 154 -15.71 -1.29 -10.67
N LEU A 155 -15.15 -0.72 -9.60
CA LEU A 155 -14.76 0.68 -9.57
C LEU A 155 -13.74 1.01 -10.67
N THR A 156 -12.65 0.24 -10.76
CA THR A 156 -11.59 0.44 -11.76
C THR A 156 -12.13 0.34 -13.19
N GLN A 157 -13.09 -0.57 -13.44
CA GLN A 157 -13.70 -0.71 -14.77
C GLN A 157 -14.43 0.57 -15.21
N LYS A 158 -15.00 1.35 -14.29
CA LYS A 158 -15.69 2.63 -14.61
C LYS A 158 -14.73 3.69 -15.15
N TYR A 159 -13.46 3.63 -14.77
CA TYR A 159 -12.42 4.58 -15.20
C TYR A 159 -11.53 4.03 -16.33
N SER A 160 -11.57 2.73 -16.55
CA SER A 160 -10.77 2.09 -17.60
C SER A 160 -11.45 2.18 -18.98
N LYS A 161 -10.72 2.65 -19.99
CA LYS A 161 -11.17 2.62 -21.39
C LYS A 161 -11.16 1.21 -22.00
N LYS A 162 -10.46 0.29 -21.38
CA LYS A 162 -10.35 -1.10 -21.81
C LYS A 162 -11.16 -2.00 -20.89
N LYS A 163 -11.80 -3.03 -21.48
CA LYS A 163 -12.43 -4.09 -20.70
C LYS A 163 -11.34 -4.84 -19.92
N LEU A 164 -11.54 -5.00 -18.62
CA LEU A 164 -10.64 -5.79 -17.79
C LEU A 164 -10.72 -7.27 -18.18
N ALA A 165 -9.60 -7.97 -18.08
CA ALA A 165 -9.52 -9.41 -18.33
C ALA A 165 -10.50 -10.20 -17.45
N PRO A 166 -11.02 -11.35 -17.87
CA PRO A 166 -11.88 -12.17 -17.01
C PRO A 166 -11.12 -12.61 -15.74
N ILE A 167 -11.87 -12.79 -14.67
CA ILE A 167 -11.30 -13.34 -13.43
C ILE A 167 -11.04 -14.83 -13.67
N PRO A 168 -9.86 -15.37 -13.31
CA PRO A 168 -9.59 -16.80 -13.37
C PRO A 168 -10.61 -17.60 -12.53
N ALA A 169 -10.80 -18.87 -12.89
CA ALA A 169 -11.61 -19.75 -12.07
C ALA A 169 -11.06 -19.83 -10.64
N PRO A 170 -11.93 -19.90 -9.62
CA PRO A 170 -11.48 -20.04 -8.24
C PRO A 170 -10.59 -21.26 -8.06
N ILE A 171 -9.53 -21.13 -7.26
CA ILE A 171 -8.70 -22.28 -6.87
C ILE A 171 -9.57 -23.20 -6.00
N PRO A 172 -9.64 -24.52 -6.30
CA PRO A 172 -10.43 -25.44 -5.48
C PRO A 172 -9.91 -25.48 -4.04
N VAL A 173 -10.81 -25.29 -3.08
CA VAL A 173 -10.48 -25.48 -1.67
C VAL A 173 -10.48 -26.99 -1.38
N ILE A 174 -9.33 -27.53 -1.00
CA ILE A 174 -9.22 -28.92 -0.56
C ILE A 174 -9.56 -28.96 0.92
N THR A 175 -10.65 -29.62 1.28
CA THR A 175 -11.01 -29.87 2.68
C THR A 175 -10.54 -31.25 3.10
N PHE A 176 -9.84 -31.31 4.23
CA PHE A 176 -9.47 -32.58 4.85
C PHE A 176 -10.49 -32.92 5.93
N PRO A 177 -10.90 -34.20 6.09
CA PRO A 177 -11.74 -34.58 7.21
C PRO A 177 -11.02 -34.29 8.53
N ALA A 178 -11.76 -33.84 9.53
CA ALA A 178 -11.24 -33.72 10.88
C ALA A 178 -10.79 -35.08 11.39
N THR A 179 -9.58 -35.19 11.88
CA THR A 179 -9.02 -36.39 12.53
C THR A 179 -9.37 -36.42 14.00
#